data_f3ba010eccb97f76c2a04d8845f25546
#
_entry.id   f3ba010eccb97f76c2a04d8845f25546
#
_cell.length_a   1.000
_cell.length_b   1.000
_cell.length_c   1.000
_cell.angle_alpha   90.00
_cell.angle_beta   90.00
_cell.angle_gamma   90.00
#
_symmetry.space_group_name_H-M   'P 1'
#
loop_
_entity.id
_entity.type
_entity.pdbx_description
1 polymer ?
#
loop_
_entity_poly.entity_id
_entity_poly.type
_entity_poly.pdbx_seq_one_letter_code
_entity_poly.pdbx_strand_id
1 'polypeptide(L)'
;MSLNSLTYPLRYEDLSLDTDPEIRLDIDRIDEPANSEPGFEGIIGRSSALRSVLQMVETVAWGDSTVLLLGETGTGKELIARAIHSHSPRRDRPFVKLNCAAIPTGLLESEFFGHERGAFTGAIAQKIGRVEVAEQGSLFLDEIGDIPLELQPKLLRVLQEREFERLGSTRTKKIDVRVVAATHRDLEGMILKGEFRSDLYYRLNVFPISIPPLRERPEDIPLLVEHFVQEAARKLNKTIDAIPSDSMAALTDYQWPGNIRELENVIERAVILSRGSVLRVPRRDLQSRVTAGHSGAKLETLADVEREHIRAVLKQTRWVLSGPGGAAARLGMNRSTLYFRMKKLGIVRPCF
;
A
#
# COMPACT_ATOMS: atom_id res chain seq x y z
N MET A 1 47.38 27.64 -33.97
CA MET A 1 47.37 27.42 -32.51
C MET A 1 46.32 26.37 -32.25
N SER A 2 46.79 25.15 -31.96
CA SER A 2 45.99 23.94 -31.89
C SER A 2 45.41 23.74 -30.50
N LEU A 3 44.14 23.42 -30.37
CA LEU A 3 43.57 22.90 -29.14
C LEU A 3 43.36 21.39 -29.27
N ASN A 4 44.10 20.63 -28.49
CA ASN A 4 44.07 19.21 -28.38
C ASN A 4 42.78 18.73 -27.73
N SER A 5 42.06 17.83 -28.43
CA SER A 5 40.99 16.99 -27.93
C SER A 5 41.57 15.78 -27.21
N LEU A 6 41.31 15.67 -25.90
CA LEU A 6 41.59 14.46 -25.12
C LEU A 6 40.34 13.56 -25.22
N THR A 7 40.38 12.59 -26.11
CA THR A 7 39.49 11.45 -26.19
C THR A 7 40.05 10.32 -25.35
N TYR A 8 39.36 9.90 -24.29
CA TYR A 8 39.62 8.65 -23.59
C TYR A 8 38.77 7.53 -24.23
N PRO A 9 39.40 6.44 -24.71
CA PRO A 9 38.67 5.27 -25.14
C PRO A 9 38.33 4.40 -23.92
N LEU A 10 37.06 4.27 -23.56
CA LEU A 10 36.60 3.18 -22.70
C LEU A 10 36.63 1.89 -23.53
N ARG A 11 37.57 1.00 -23.20
CA ARG A 11 37.61 -0.37 -23.71
C ARG A 11 36.43 -1.16 -23.12
N TYR A 12 35.54 -1.59 -23.97
CA TYR A 12 34.58 -2.66 -23.73
C TYR A 12 35.28 -3.99 -24.06
N GLU A 13 35.90 -4.60 -23.09
CA GLU A 13 36.35 -6.00 -23.16
C GLU A 13 36.03 -6.67 -21.82
N ASP A 14 35.48 -7.90 -21.90
CA ASP A 14 35.18 -8.83 -20.80
C ASP A 14 33.90 -8.58 -19.98
N LEU A 15 32.75 -8.85 -20.64
CA LEU A 15 31.61 -9.45 -19.96
C LEU A 15 31.41 -10.83 -20.59
N SER A 16 31.93 -11.85 -19.90
CA SER A 16 31.60 -13.25 -20.12
C SER A 16 30.09 -13.41 -20.15
N LEU A 17 29.57 -13.96 -21.24
CA LEU A 17 28.19 -14.42 -21.38
C LEU A 17 28.05 -15.67 -20.50
N ASP A 18 27.82 -15.47 -19.21
CA ASP A 18 27.22 -16.49 -18.37
C ASP A 18 25.76 -16.63 -18.85
N THR A 19 25.46 -17.76 -19.44
CA THR A 19 24.11 -18.15 -19.86
C THR A 19 23.30 -18.48 -18.62
N ASP A 20 22.80 -17.45 -17.91
CA ASP A 20 21.78 -17.61 -16.90
C ASP A 20 20.48 -18.12 -17.54
N PRO A 21 19.79 -19.09 -16.94
CA PRO A 21 18.54 -19.59 -17.47
C PRO A 21 17.49 -18.46 -17.47
N GLU A 22 17.11 -18.01 -18.66
CA GLU A 22 16.05 -17.03 -18.85
C GLU A 22 14.68 -17.72 -18.72
N ILE A 23 13.80 -17.14 -17.93
CA ILE A 23 12.38 -17.53 -17.93
C ILE A 23 11.73 -16.84 -19.12
N ARG A 24 11.42 -17.63 -20.18
CA ARG A 24 10.70 -17.12 -21.33
C ARG A 24 9.24 -16.87 -20.98
N LEU A 25 8.75 -15.70 -21.34
CA LEU A 25 7.33 -15.37 -21.24
C LEU A 25 6.58 -16.11 -22.35
N ASP A 26 5.50 -16.79 -22.00
CA ASP A 26 4.63 -17.52 -22.93
C ASP A 26 3.71 -16.49 -23.61
N ILE A 27 4.20 -15.90 -24.72
CA ILE A 27 3.52 -14.79 -25.43
C ILE A 27 2.26 -15.29 -26.16
N ASP A 28 2.18 -16.59 -26.50
CA ASP A 28 1.05 -17.18 -27.21
C ASP A 28 -0.22 -17.37 -26.35
N ARG A 29 -0.16 -17.08 -25.04
CA ARG A 29 -1.31 -17.10 -24.14
C ARG A 29 -2.06 -15.77 -24.02
N ILE A 30 -1.95 -14.91 -25.04
CA ILE A 30 -2.44 -13.51 -24.98
C ILE A 30 -3.99 -13.42 -24.95
N ASP A 31 -4.73 -14.45 -25.34
CA ASP A 31 -6.19 -14.41 -25.47
C ASP A 31 -6.99 -15.07 -24.33
N GLU A 32 -6.34 -15.65 -23.33
CA GLU A 32 -7.03 -16.12 -22.13
C GLU A 32 -6.54 -15.32 -20.91
N PRO A 33 -7.41 -14.95 -19.98
CA PRO A 33 -7.00 -14.45 -18.65
C PRO A 33 -6.46 -15.65 -17.84
N ALA A 34 -5.34 -16.21 -18.32
CA ALA A 34 -4.81 -17.53 -17.95
C ALA A 34 -4.31 -17.64 -16.51
N ASN A 35 -4.29 -16.53 -15.75
CA ASN A 35 -3.76 -16.49 -14.38
C ASN A 35 -4.78 -16.01 -13.34
N SER A 36 -6.04 -15.76 -13.73
CA SER A 36 -7.11 -15.49 -12.77
C SER A 36 -7.75 -16.80 -12.33
N GLU A 37 -8.06 -16.92 -11.04
CA GLU A 37 -8.89 -18.02 -10.55
C GLU A 37 -10.24 -18.01 -11.30
N PRO A 38 -10.76 -19.16 -11.77
CA PRO A 38 -12.01 -19.22 -12.52
C PRO A 38 -13.14 -18.54 -11.80
N GLY A 39 -13.77 -17.54 -12.44
CA GLY A 39 -14.88 -16.78 -11.87
C GLY A 39 -14.48 -15.48 -11.14
N PHE A 40 -13.19 -15.21 -10.91
CA PHE A 40 -12.73 -14.00 -10.21
C PHE A 40 -11.88 -13.11 -11.13
N GLU A 41 -12.56 -12.34 -11.99
CA GLU A 41 -11.89 -11.45 -12.94
C GLU A 41 -10.95 -10.45 -12.25
N GLY A 42 -9.71 -10.38 -12.75
CA GLY A 42 -8.69 -9.44 -12.26
C GLY A 42 -8.00 -9.87 -10.96
N ILE A 43 -8.36 -11.00 -10.34
CA ILE A 43 -7.66 -11.55 -9.18
C ILE A 43 -6.69 -12.62 -9.67
N ILE A 44 -5.39 -12.34 -9.51
CA ILE A 44 -4.30 -13.18 -10.00
C ILE A 44 -3.60 -13.83 -8.81
N GLY A 45 -3.45 -15.15 -8.89
CA GLY A 45 -2.74 -15.94 -7.90
C GLY A 45 -3.27 -17.37 -7.82
N ARG A 46 -2.49 -18.23 -7.16
CA ARG A 46 -2.81 -19.65 -6.94
C ARG A 46 -2.46 -20.15 -5.54
N SER A 47 -2.00 -19.25 -4.68
CA SER A 47 -1.63 -19.62 -3.32
C SER A 47 -2.81 -20.16 -2.52
N SER A 48 -2.54 -21.03 -1.57
CA SER A 48 -3.56 -21.55 -0.64
C SER A 48 -4.18 -20.44 0.20
N ALA A 49 -3.39 -19.44 0.57
CA ALA A 49 -3.84 -18.29 1.33
C ALA A 49 -4.86 -17.44 0.54
N LEU A 50 -4.61 -17.18 -0.76
CA LEU A 50 -5.57 -16.48 -1.62
C LEU A 50 -6.84 -17.31 -1.84
N ARG A 51 -6.72 -18.61 -2.11
CA ARG A 51 -7.89 -19.49 -2.28
C ARG A 51 -8.81 -19.52 -1.06
N SER A 52 -8.25 -19.52 0.14
CA SER A 52 -9.05 -19.40 1.37
C SER A 52 -9.84 -18.11 1.44
N VAL A 53 -9.26 -16.97 0.99
CA VAL A 53 -9.98 -15.70 0.88
C VAL A 53 -11.11 -15.80 -0.14
N LEU A 54 -10.86 -16.39 -1.31
CA LEU A 54 -11.87 -16.51 -2.37
C LEU A 54 -13.03 -17.43 -1.96
N GLN A 55 -12.77 -18.51 -1.22
CA GLN A 55 -13.82 -19.36 -0.63
C GLN A 55 -14.70 -18.57 0.36
N MET A 56 -14.12 -17.70 1.18
CA MET A 56 -14.90 -16.81 2.06
C MET A 56 -15.73 -15.82 1.24
N VAL A 57 -15.19 -15.30 0.13
CA VAL A 57 -15.92 -14.43 -0.80
C VAL A 57 -17.14 -15.15 -1.37
N GLU A 58 -16.98 -16.36 -1.90
CA GLU A 58 -18.10 -17.18 -2.42
C GLU A 58 -19.16 -17.43 -1.35
N THR A 59 -18.73 -17.76 -0.14
CA THR A 59 -19.66 -18.05 0.97
C THR A 59 -20.50 -16.82 1.33
N VAL A 60 -19.88 -15.64 1.42
CA VAL A 60 -20.57 -14.43 1.88
C VAL A 60 -21.31 -13.71 0.75
N ALA A 61 -20.95 -13.94 -0.51
CA ALA A 61 -21.49 -13.21 -1.65
C ALA A 61 -23.03 -13.29 -1.75
N TRP A 62 -23.62 -14.43 -1.48
CA TRP A 62 -25.07 -14.68 -1.57
C TRP A 62 -25.90 -13.99 -0.49
N GLY A 63 -25.28 -13.59 0.62
CA GLY A 63 -25.99 -12.93 1.73
C GLY A 63 -25.92 -11.41 1.64
N ASP A 64 -26.72 -10.74 2.48
CA ASP A 64 -26.71 -9.28 2.65
C ASP A 64 -25.86 -8.82 3.85
N SER A 65 -25.11 -9.74 4.46
CA SER A 65 -24.27 -9.42 5.62
C SER A 65 -23.22 -8.37 5.27
N THR A 66 -22.95 -7.48 6.22
CA THR A 66 -21.82 -6.55 6.14
C THR A 66 -20.50 -7.33 6.15
N VAL A 67 -19.57 -6.99 5.25
CA VAL A 67 -18.26 -7.60 5.15
C VAL A 67 -17.21 -6.57 5.53
N LEU A 68 -16.26 -6.97 6.39
CA LEU A 68 -15.11 -6.15 6.76
C LEU A 68 -13.83 -6.77 6.19
N LEU A 69 -13.24 -6.11 5.21
CA LEU A 69 -11.97 -6.50 4.60
C LEU A 69 -10.80 -5.91 5.38
N LEU A 70 -10.00 -6.77 5.96
CA LEU A 70 -8.80 -6.42 6.72
C LEU A 70 -7.56 -6.75 5.90
N GLY A 71 -6.59 -5.85 5.86
CA GLY A 71 -5.32 -6.12 5.16
C GLY A 71 -4.54 -4.86 4.89
N GLU A 72 -3.24 -5.02 4.68
CA GLU A 72 -2.32 -3.92 4.42
C GLU A 72 -2.70 -3.13 3.17
N THR A 73 -2.17 -1.92 3.06
CA THR A 73 -2.34 -1.10 1.84
C THR A 73 -1.73 -1.83 0.64
N GLY A 74 -2.46 -1.82 -0.49
CA GLY A 74 -1.98 -2.43 -1.73
C GLY A 74 -2.16 -3.95 -1.85
N THR A 75 -2.87 -4.62 -0.93
CA THR A 75 -3.14 -6.08 -0.98
C THR A 75 -4.25 -6.48 -1.95
N GLY A 76 -5.02 -5.52 -2.51
CA GLY A 76 -6.11 -5.78 -3.44
C GLY A 76 -7.51 -5.79 -2.82
N LYS A 77 -7.73 -5.13 -1.67
CA LYS A 77 -9.04 -5.04 -0.97
C LYS A 77 -10.19 -4.63 -1.91
N GLU A 78 -9.96 -3.68 -2.83
CA GLU A 78 -10.99 -3.25 -3.80
C GLU A 78 -11.39 -4.38 -4.75
N LEU A 79 -10.45 -5.20 -5.24
CA LEU A 79 -10.75 -6.34 -6.12
C LEU A 79 -11.60 -7.39 -5.39
N ILE A 80 -11.28 -7.67 -4.13
CA ILE A 80 -12.09 -8.57 -3.29
C ILE A 80 -13.50 -8.00 -3.07
N ALA A 81 -13.64 -6.70 -2.81
CA ALA A 81 -14.96 -6.06 -2.67
C ALA A 81 -15.78 -6.15 -3.98
N ARG A 82 -15.14 -5.95 -5.14
CA ARG A 82 -15.78 -6.15 -6.45
C ARG A 82 -16.19 -7.59 -6.68
N ALA A 83 -15.34 -8.55 -6.30
CA ALA A 83 -15.64 -9.98 -6.39
C ALA A 83 -16.86 -10.35 -5.53
N ILE A 84 -16.97 -9.84 -4.30
CA ILE A 84 -18.16 -10.03 -3.45
C ILE A 84 -19.41 -9.51 -4.14
N HIS A 85 -19.34 -8.33 -4.76
CA HIS A 85 -20.48 -7.74 -5.47
C HIS A 85 -20.84 -8.55 -6.72
N SER A 86 -19.88 -8.89 -7.58
CA SER A 86 -20.14 -9.60 -8.85
C SER A 86 -20.67 -11.02 -8.67
N HIS A 87 -20.38 -11.67 -7.53
CA HIS A 87 -20.92 -12.98 -7.18
C HIS A 87 -22.23 -12.90 -6.34
N SER A 88 -22.74 -11.70 -6.08
CA SER A 88 -23.94 -11.50 -5.27
C SER A 88 -25.21 -11.44 -6.12
N PRO A 89 -26.41 -11.59 -5.51
CA PRO A 89 -27.68 -11.29 -6.16
C PRO A 89 -27.80 -9.83 -6.64
N ARG A 90 -26.94 -8.93 -6.16
CA ARG A 90 -26.91 -7.50 -6.52
C ARG A 90 -25.90 -7.18 -7.64
N ARG A 91 -25.32 -8.18 -8.33
CA ARG A 91 -24.28 -8.01 -9.37
C ARG A 91 -24.66 -7.05 -10.49
N ASP A 92 -25.96 -7.00 -10.85
CA ASP A 92 -26.49 -6.14 -11.91
C ASP A 92 -26.96 -4.77 -11.38
N ARG A 93 -26.70 -4.47 -10.11
CA ARG A 93 -27.03 -3.24 -9.41
C ARG A 93 -25.79 -2.36 -9.23
N PRO A 94 -25.96 -1.08 -8.82
CA PRO A 94 -24.81 -0.19 -8.66
C PRO A 94 -23.79 -0.72 -7.63
N PHE A 95 -22.50 -0.69 -8.02
CA PHE A 95 -21.38 -0.81 -7.11
C PHE A 95 -20.75 0.57 -6.91
N VAL A 96 -21.03 1.17 -5.77
CA VAL A 96 -20.59 2.54 -5.46
C VAL A 96 -19.42 2.49 -4.49
N LYS A 97 -18.30 3.06 -4.88
CA LYS A 97 -17.14 3.16 -3.98
C LYS A 97 -16.98 4.56 -3.39
N LEU A 98 -16.54 4.59 -2.14
CA LEU A 98 -16.15 5.77 -1.40
C LEU A 98 -14.85 5.49 -0.65
N ASN A 99 -13.81 6.27 -0.92
CA ASN A 99 -12.57 6.21 -0.15
C ASN A 99 -12.62 7.30 0.92
N CYS A 100 -12.68 6.89 2.20
CA CYS A 100 -12.84 7.81 3.33
C CYS A 100 -11.59 8.67 3.56
N ALA A 101 -10.40 8.15 3.24
CA ALA A 101 -9.13 8.87 3.40
C ALA A 101 -8.89 9.91 2.30
N ALA A 102 -9.48 9.73 1.10
CA ALA A 102 -9.21 10.59 -0.06
C ALA A 102 -10.03 11.89 -0.05
N ILE A 103 -11.07 11.99 0.77
CA ILE A 103 -11.99 13.13 0.80
C ILE A 103 -11.70 13.98 2.03
N PRO A 104 -11.54 15.31 1.89
CA PRO A 104 -11.42 16.20 3.03
C PRO A 104 -12.58 16.04 4.02
N THR A 105 -12.28 16.01 5.33
CA THR A 105 -13.27 15.76 6.40
C THR A 105 -14.51 16.63 6.28
N GLY A 106 -14.37 17.92 5.98
CA GLY A 106 -15.50 18.84 5.83
C GLY A 106 -16.41 18.58 4.62
N LEU A 107 -15.99 17.75 3.66
CA LEU A 107 -16.78 17.37 2.49
C LEU A 107 -17.30 15.94 2.57
N LEU A 108 -16.69 15.11 3.43
CA LEU A 108 -16.98 13.68 3.50
C LEU A 108 -18.46 13.41 3.82
N GLU A 109 -19.04 14.17 4.73
CA GLU A 109 -20.45 14.03 5.07
C GLU A 109 -21.39 14.32 3.88
N SER A 110 -21.07 15.38 3.14
CA SER A 110 -21.82 15.75 1.93
C SER A 110 -21.64 14.73 0.79
N GLU A 111 -20.46 14.12 0.66
CA GLU A 111 -20.23 13.03 -0.31
C GLU A 111 -20.99 11.78 0.09
N PHE A 112 -21.04 11.46 1.38
CA PHE A 112 -21.69 10.27 1.92
C PHE A 112 -23.21 10.33 1.79
N PHE A 113 -23.82 11.36 2.42
CA PHE A 113 -25.27 11.47 2.60
C PHE A 113 -25.95 12.44 1.65
N GLY A 114 -25.18 13.28 0.93
CA GLY A 114 -25.70 14.36 0.13
C GLY A 114 -26.16 15.56 0.95
N HIS A 115 -26.59 16.61 0.28
CA HIS A 115 -27.09 17.82 0.92
C HIS A 115 -28.24 18.45 0.15
N GLU A 116 -29.10 19.17 0.86
CA GLU A 116 -30.11 20.02 0.28
C GLU A 116 -29.52 21.40 -0.05
N ARG A 117 -30.18 22.12 -0.95
CA ARG A 117 -29.79 23.49 -1.28
C ARG A 117 -29.83 24.36 0.00
N GLY A 118 -28.74 25.10 0.25
CA GLY A 118 -28.64 25.97 1.43
C GLY A 118 -28.19 25.27 2.72
N ALA A 119 -27.83 24.00 2.68
CA ALA A 119 -27.39 23.24 3.86
C ALA A 119 -26.15 23.81 4.55
N PHE A 120 -25.28 24.45 3.78
CA PHE A 120 -24.07 25.14 4.26
C PHE A 120 -23.67 26.24 3.28
N THR A 121 -22.74 27.12 3.68
CA THR A 121 -22.19 28.17 2.83
C THR A 121 -21.50 27.55 1.60
N GLY A 122 -22.10 27.71 0.41
CA GLY A 122 -21.65 27.08 -0.85
C GLY A 122 -22.54 25.95 -1.37
N ALA A 123 -23.57 25.51 -0.64
CA ALA A 123 -24.56 24.56 -1.10
C ALA A 123 -25.58 25.22 -2.07
N ILE A 124 -25.14 25.59 -3.27
CA ILE A 124 -25.96 26.30 -4.28
C ILE A 124 -27.05 25.40 -4.85
N ALA A 125 -26.78 24.11 -4.99
CA ALA A 125 -27.70 23.10 -5.53
C ALA A 125 -27.81 21.90 -4.57
N GLN A 126 -28.84 21.11 -4.73
CA GLN A 126 -28.97 19.81 -4.07
C GLN A 126 -27.94 18.83 -4.64
N LYS A 127 -27.36 17.97 -3.79
CA LYS A 127 -26.45 16.89 -4.16
C LYS A 127 -26.95 15.56 -3.62
N ILE A 128 -26.98 14.54 -4.48
CA ILE A 128 -27.28 13.16 -4.09
C ILE A 128 -26.00 12.54 -3.53
N GLY A 129 -26.08 11.91 -2.34
CA GLY A 129 -24.95 11.27 -1.67
C GLY A 129 -24.68 9.85 -2.20
N ARG A 130 -23.46 9.34 -1.91
CA ARG A 130 -23.05 8.00 -2.33
C ARG A 130 -23.93 6.88 -1.74
N VAL A 131 -24.44 7.05 -0.54
CA VAL A 131 -25.40 6.11 0.08
C VAL A 131 -26.63 5.99 -0.79
N GLU A 132 -27.21 7.09 -1.21
CA GLU A 132 -28.42 7.10 -2.04
C GLU A 132 -28.17 6.58 -3.48
N VAL A 133 -27.00 6.86 -4.06
CA VAL A 133 -26.59 6.31 -5.36
C VAL A 133 -26.44 4.78 -5.31
N ALA A 134 -26.10 4.23 -4.14
CA ALA A 134 -25.92 2.78 -3.94
C ALA A 134 -27.24 2.03 -3.66
N GLU A 135 -28.39 2.70 -3.78
CA GLU A 135 -29.70 2.10 -3.53
C GLU A 135 -29.88 0.78 -4.29
N GLN A 136 -30.35 -0.26 -3.60
CA GLN A 136 -30.49 -1.65 -4.05
C GLN A 136 -29.18 -2.33 -4.49
N GLY A 137 -28.06 -1.64 -4.40
CA GLY A 137 -26.72 -2.08 -4.81
C GLY A 137 -25.81 -2.40 -3.66
N SER A 138 -24.52 -2.15 -3.88
CA SER A 138 -23.45 -2.31 -2.89
C SER A 138 -22.67 -1.02 -2.71
N LEU A 139 -22.42 -0.65 -1.46
CA LEU A 139 -21.57 0.47 -1.06
C LEU A 139 -20.25 -0.07 -0.54
N PHE A 140 -19.17 0.23 -1.23
CA PHE A 140 -17.81 -0.11 -0.80
C PHE A 140 -17.18 1.10 -0.11
N LEU A 141 -16.85 0.93 1.18
CA LEU A 141 -16.22 1.92 2.03
C LEU A 141 -14.75 1.57 2.21
N ASP A 142 -13.89 2.19 1.42
CA ASP A 142 -12.45 1.99 1.52
C ASP A 142 -11.87 2.90 2.61
N GLU A 143 -10.91 2.36 3.37
CA GLU A 143 -10.25 3.01 4.51
C GLU A 143 -11.25 3.54 5.56
N ILE A 144 -12.15 2.66 6.00
CA ILE A 144 -13.20 3.02 6.97
C ILE A 144 -12.64 3.49 8.32
N GLY A 145 -11.40 3.10 8.66
CA GLY A 145 -10.70 3.59 9.85
C GLY A 145 -10.38 5.09 9.82
N ASP A 146 -10.51 5.75 8.67
CA ASP A 146 -10.27 7.19 8.52
C ASP A 146 -11.56 8.03 8.60
N ILE A 147 -12.72 7.39 8.83
CA ILE A 147 -13.98 8.12 8.99
C ILE A 147 -13.98 8.94 10.28
N PRO A 148 -14.25 10.25 10.24
CA PRO A 148 -14.31 11.10 11.42
C PRO A 148 -15.31 10.59 12.45
N LEU A 149 -14.98 10.75 13.74
CA LEU A 149 -15.80 10.27 14.84
C LEU A 149 -17.25 10.82 14.79
N GLU A 150 -17.41 12.05 14.29
CA GLU A 150 -18.70 12.74 14.14
C GLU A 150 -19.62 12.08 13.12
N LEU A 151 -19.06 11.40 12.11
CA LEU A 151 -19.83 10.71 11.05
C LEU A 151 -20.16 9.26 11.41
N GLN A 152 -19.46 8.68 12.36
CA GLN A 152 -19.64 7.28 12.74
C GLN A 152 -21.09 6.98 13.23
N PRO A 153 -21.76 7.85 14.02
CA PRO A 153 -23.16 7.62 14.40
C PRO A 153 -24.12 7.61 13.20
N LYS A 154 -23.88 8.46 12.20
CA LYS A 154 -24.70 8.51 10.99
C LYS A 154 -24.56 7.26 10.13
N LEU A 155 -23.33 6.77 9.99
CA LEU A 155 -23.05 5.49 9.32
C LEU A 155 -23.69 4.33 10.08
N LEU A 156 -23.61 4.33 11.41
CA LEU A 156 -24.24 3.30 12.23
C LEU A 156 -25.76 3.25 11.97
N ARG A 157 -26.42 4.41 11.84
CA ARG A 157 -27.85 4.48 11.53
C ARG A 157 -28.17 3.85 10.16
N VAL A 158 -27.33 4.09 9.14
CA VAL A 158 -27.47 3.41 7.83
C VAL A 158 -27.39 1.89 7.97
N LEU A 159 -26.43 1.39 8.78
CA LEU A 159 -26.19 -0.05 8.94
C LEU A 159 -27.25 -0.75 9.79
N GLN A 160 -27.84 -0.08 10.79
CA GLN A 160 -28.78 -0.67 11.73
C GLN A 160 -30.25 -0.45 11.33
N GLU A 161 -30.58 0.80 11.04
CA GLU A 161 -31.95 1.24 10.80
C GLU A 161 -32.31 1.23 9.30
N ARG A 162 -31.27 1.14 8.44
CA ARG A 162 -31.40 1.33 6.99
C ARG A 162 -32.06 2.66 6.63
N GLU A 163 -31.64 3.71 7.33
CA GLU A 163 -32.16 5.06 7.19
C GLU A 163 -31.02 6.08 7.24
N PHE A 164 -31.21 7.20 6.54
CA PHE A 164 -30.29 8.33 6.59
C PHE A 164 -31.05 9.65 6.34
N GLU A 165 -30.37 10.75 6.61
CA GLU A 165 -30.84 12.10 6.33
C GLU A 165 -29.77 12.86 5.54
N ARG A 166 -30.20 13.67 4.57
CA ARG A 166 -29.29 14.59 3.87
C ARG A 166 -28.93 15.76 4.76
N LEU A 167 -27.75 16.35 4.57
CA LEU A 167 -27.39 17.58 5.26
C LEU A 167 -28.39 18.68 4.95
N GLY A 168 -28.80 19.41 5.99
CA GLY A 168 -29.80 20.47 5.87
C GLY A 168 -31.25 19.99 5.71
N SER A 169 -31.50 18.69 5.90
CA SER A 169 -32.85 18.10 5.85
C SER A 169 -33.14 17.33 7.14
N THR A 170 -34.37 17.42 7.61
CA THR A 170 -34.88 16.57 8.70
C THR A 170 -35.72 15.39 8.17
N ARG A 171 -35.74 15.22 6.83
CA ARG A 171 -36.52 14.14 6.21
C ARG A 171 -35.69 12.87 6.20
N THR A 172 -36.08 11.88 6.97
CA THR A 172 -35.51 10.53 6.98
C THR A 172 -35.88 9.80 5.68
N LYS A 173 -34.89 9.17 5.07
CA LYS A 173 -35.00 8.32 3.87
C LYS A 173 -34.60 6.90 4.22
N LYS A 174 -35.43 5.95 3.78
CA LYS A 174 -35.07 4.52 3.84
C LYS A 174 -34.12 4.19 2.72
N ILE A 175 -33.24 3.22 2.98
CA ILE A 175 -32.20 2.78 2.03
C ILE A 175 -31.99 1.27 2.14
N ASP A 176 -31.98 0.60 1.01
CA ASP A 176 -31.56 -0.80 0.90
C ASP A 176 -30.21 -0.90 0.22
N VAL A 177 -29.16 -1.02 1.01
CA VAL A 177 -27.78 -1.09 0.52
C VAL A 177 -27.00 -2.18 1.25
N ARG A 178 -26.23 -2.97 0.51
CA ARG A 178 -25.24 -3.88 1.09
C ARG A 178 -23.93 -3.13 1.30
N VAL A 179 -23.36 -3.24 2.49
CA VAL A 179 -22.09 -2.56 2.82
C VAL A 179 -20.93 -3.55 2.84
N VAL A 180 -19.86 -3.20 2.14
CA VAL A 180 -18.54 -3.83 2.22
C VAL A 180 -17.56 -2.75 2.68
N ALA A 181 -16.94 -2.92 3.82
CA ALA A 181 -15.96 -1.97 4.36
C ALA A 181 -14.55 -2.55 4.28
N ALA A 182 -13.55 -1.70 4.11
CA ALA A 182 -12.14 -2.10 4.08
C ALA A 182 -11.27 -1.17 4.91
N THR A 183 -10.25 -1.70 5.56
CA THR A 183 -9.25 -0.92 6.28
C THR A 183 -7.93 -1.66 6.42
N HIS A 184 -6.85 -0.90 6.55
CA HIS A 184 -5.55 -1.41 6.99
C HIS A 184 -5.26 -1.08 8.46
N ARG A 185 -6.14 -0.29 9.12
CA ARG A 185 -5.95 0.17 10.51
C ARG A 185 -6.46 -0.86 11.51
N ASP A 186 -5.83 -0.89 12.67
CA ASP A 186 -6.29 -1.64 13.84
C ASP A 186 -7.47 -0.91 14.51
N LEU A 187 -8.69 -1.31 14.12
CA LEU A 187 -9.92 -0.71 14.65
C LEU A 187 -10.10 -0.98 16.14
N GLU A 188 -9.64 -2.12 16.66
CA GLU A 188 -9.74 -2.45 18.08
C GLU A 188 -8.83 -1.53 18.90
N GLY A 189 -7.61 -1.32 18.44
CA GLY A 189 -6.70 -0.33 19.02
C GLY A 189 -7.24 1.10 18.97
N MET A 190 -7.98 1.45 17.90
CA MET A 190 -8.64 2.76 17.79
C MET A 190 -9.82 2.92 18.75
N ILE A 191 -10.57 1.85 19.03
CA ILE A 191 -11.65 1.86 20.04
C ILE A 191 -11.06 2.18 21.40
N LEU A 192 -9.95 1.54 21.78
CA LEU A 192 -9.28 1.79 23.05
C LEU A 192 -8.80 3.24 23.22
N LYS A 193 -8.48 3.91 22.12
CA LYS A 193 -8.08 5.33 22.08
C LYS A 193 -9.25 6.31 21.97
N GLY A 194 -10.48 5.83 21.81
CA GLY A 194 -11.66 6.65 21.57
C GLY A 194 -11.74 7.29 20.18
N GLU A 195 -10.96 6.79 19.20
CA GLU A 195 -10.92 7.26 17.81
C GLU A 195 -11.96 6.54 16.93
N PHE A 196 -12.48 5.40 17.38
CA PHE A 196 -13.51 4.63 16.70
C PHE A 196 -14.54 4.12 17.69
N ARG A 197 -15.82 4.12 17.31
CA ARG A 197 -16.91 3.67 18.18
C ARG A 197 -17.03 2.16 18.16
N SER A 198 -17.18 1.55 19.33
CA SER A 198 -17.35 0.11 19.49
C SER A 198 -18.64 -0.40 18.86
N ASP A 199 -19.75 0.34 18.95
CA ASP A 199 -21.02 -0.05 18.35
C ASP A 199 -20.96 -0.13 16.81
N LEU A 200 -20.26 0.80 16.17
CA LEU A 200 -20.02 0.78 14.74
C LEU A 200 -19.12 -0.41 14.35
N TYR A 201 -18.06 -0.66 15.12
CA TYR A 201 -17.16 -1.79 14.88
C TYR A 201 -17.92 -3.11 14.85
N TYR A 202 -18.71 -3.42 15.87
CA TYR A 202 -19.47 -4.68 15.91
C TYR A 202 -20.50 -4.79 14.77
N ARG A 203 -21.00 -3.69 14.25
CA ARG A 203 -21.92 -3.71 13.11
C ARG A 203 -21.20 -3.87 11.77
N LEU A 204 -19.95 -3.42 11.65
CA LEU A 204 -19.09 -3.65 10.49
C LEU A 204 -18.46 -5.05 10.51
N ASN A 205 -18.03 -5.52 11.67
CA ASN A 205 -17.32 -6.78 11.86
C ASN A 205 -18.27 -8.00 11.98
N VAL A 206 -19.26 -8.09 11.07
CA VAL A 206 -20.16 -9.24 11.00
C VAL A 206 -19.50 -10.40 10.29
N PHE A 207 -18.86 -10.14 9.16
CA PHE A 207 -18.09 -11.14 8.42
C PHE A 207 -16.72 -10.58 8.06
N PRO A 208 -15.71 -10.79 8.90
CA PRO A 208 -14.35 -10.34 8.61
C PRO A 208 -13.66 -11.25 7.60
N ILE A 209 -12.96 -10.65 6.64
CA ILE A 209 -12.06 -11.35 5.70
C ILE A 209 -10.69 -10.69 5.79
N SER A 210 -9.70 -11.45 6.27
CA SER A 210 -8.31 -11.00 6.32
C SER A 210 -7.60 -11.36 5.02
N ILE A 211 -7.09 -10.34 4.33
CA ILE A 211 -6.36 -10.50 3.07
C ILE A 211 -4.87 -10.57 3.40
N PRO A 212 -4.19 -11.69 3.09
CA PRO A 212 -2.79 -11.86 3.41
C PRO A 212 -1.92 -10.87 2.62
N PRO A 213 -0.85 -10.32 3.23
CA PRO A 213 0.12 -9.52 2.52
C PRO A 213 0.89 -10.37 1.50
N LEU A 214 1.49 -9.71 0.50
CA LEU A 214 2.14 -10.41 -0.62
C LEU A 214 3.30 -11.31 -0.18
N ARG A 215 4.05 -10.96 0.86
CA ARG A 215 5.12 -11.77 1.47
C ARG A 215 4.65 -13.11 2.05
N GLU A 216 3.36 -13.26 2.36
CA GLU A 216 2.75 -14.52 2.83
C GLU A 216 2.20 -15.39 1.70
N ARG A 217 2.31 -14.91 0.45
CA ARG A 217 1.90 -15.64 -0.76
C ARG A 217 2.94 -15.50 -1.88
N PRO A 218 4.20 -15.89 -1.65
CA PRO A 218 5.29 -15.74 -2.61
C PRO A 218 5.04 -16.50 -3.91
N GLU A 219 4.22 -17.56 -3.88
CA GLU A 219 3.83 -18.36 -5.06
C GLU A 219 3.01 -17.56 -6.09
N ASP A 220 2.39 -16.45 -5.67
CA ASP A 220 1.60 -15.58 -6.54
C ASP A 220 2.48 -14.55 -7.25
N ILE A 221 3.69 -14.26 -6.71
CA ILE A 221 4.55 -13.20 -7.24
C ILE A 221 4.93 -13.43 -8.71
N PRO A 222 5.37 -14.64 -9.14
CA PRO A 222 5.70 -14.84 -10.55
C PRO A 222 4.53 -14.55 -11.50
N LEU A 223 3.32 -14.99 -11.14
CA LEU A 223 2.11 -14.77 -11.93
C LEU A 223 1.75 -13.28 -12.03
N LEU A 224 1.86 -12.56 -10.91
CA LEU A 224 1.64 -11.11 -10.87
C LEU A 224 2.70 -10.36 -11.69
N VAL A 225 3.96 -10.77 -11.62
CA VAL A 225 5.05 -10.17 -12.41
C VAL A 225 4.80 -10.36 -13.91
N GLU A 226 4.47 -11.57 -14.35
CA GLU A 226 4.14 -11.86 -15.75
C GLU A 226 2.99 -10.98 -16.23
N HIS A 227 1.92 -10.91 -15.47
CA HIS A 227 0.76 -10.09 -15.78
C HIS A 227 1.12 -8.60 -15.93
N PHE A 228 1.81 -8.03 -14.93
CA PHE A 228 2.18 -6.61 -14.95
C PHE A 228 3.19 -6.28 -16.05
N VAL A 229 4.12 -7.20 -16.35
CA VAL A 229 5.04 -7.04 -17.50
C VAL A 229 4.26 -6.97 -18.80
N GLN A 230 3.33 -7.90 -19.05
CA GLN A 230 2.49 -7.92 -20.25
C GLN A 230 1.63 -6.66 -20.36
N GLU A 231 0.99 -6.25 -19.27
CA GLU A 231 0.16 -5.05 -19.25
C GLU A 231 0.98 -3.76 -19.51
N ALA A 232 2.13 -3.61 -18.85
CA ALA A 232 3.00 -2.46 -19.03
C ALA A 232 3.65 -2.46 -20.43
N ALA A 233 4.09 -3.61 -20.93
CA ALA A 233 4.66 -3.75 -22.28
C ALA A 233 3.63 -3.34 -23.35
N ARG A 234 2.38 -3.82 -23.24
CA ARG A 234 1.28 -3.45 -24.14
C ARG A 234 0.99 -1.94 -24.10
N LYS A 235 0.89 -1.33 -22.89
CA LYS A 235 0.65 0.13 -22.72
C LYS A 235 1.76 0.97 -23.35
N LEU A 236 3.00 0.49 -23.32
CA LEU A 236 4.18 1.21 -23.79
C LEU A 236 4.62 0.85 -25.21
N ASN A 237 3.88 -0.06 -25.91
CA ASN A 237 4.25 -0.63 -27.20
C ASN A 237 5.68 -1.19 -27.22
N LYS A 238 6.06 -1.90 -26.13
CA LYS A 238 7.34 -2.61 -25.99
C LYS A 238 7.11 -4.11 -26.05
N THR A 239 8.14 -4.84 -26.46
CA THR A 239 8.17 -6.29 -26.40
C THR A 239 9.14 -6.72 -25.31
N ILE A 240 8.66 -7.45 -24.31
CA ILE A 240 9.48 -8.05 -23.25
C ILE A 240 9.25 -9.57 -23.34
N ASP A 241 10.27 -10.30 -23.78
CA ASP A 241 10.18 -11.73 -24.08
C ASP A 241 10.70 -12.60 -22.93
N ALA A 242 11.57 -12.04 -22.07
CA ALA A 242 12.20 -12.80 -21.00
C ALA A 242 12.41 -11.98 -19.71
N ILE A 243 12.30 -12.70 -18.60
CA ILE A 243 12.64 -12.22 -17.26
C ILE A 243 13.82 -13.08 -16.76
N PRO A 244 14.99 -12.51 -16.44
CA PRO A 244 16.11 -13.25 -15.87
C PRO A 244 15.72 -13.96 -14.58
N SER A 245 16.20 -15.18 -14.38
CA SER A 245 15.88 -16.00 -13.21
C SER A 245 16.35 -15.37 -11.90
N ASP A 246 17.49 -14.70 -11.91
CA ASP A 246 18.00 -13.95 -10.76
C ASP A 246 17.10 -12.75 -10.41
N SER A 247 16.53 -12.09 -11.41
CA SER A 247 15.56 -11.00 -11.20
C SER A 247 14.24 -11.54 -10.62
N MET A 248 13.75 -12.67 -11.12
CA MET A 248 12.53 -13.31 -10.59
C MET A 248 12.75 -13.77 -9.13
N ALA A 249 13.89 -14.40 -8.83
CA ALA A 249 14.25 -14.80 -7.47
C ALA A 249 14.29 -13.60 -6.52
N ALA A 250 14.94 -12.51 -6.94
CA ALA A 250 15.01 -11.28 -6.14
C ALA A 250 13.61 -10.64 -5.89
N LEU A 251 12.72 -10.69 -6.88
CA LEU A 251 11.34 -10.23 -6.74
C LEU A 251 10.55 -11.10 -5.77
N THR A 252 10.76 -12.43 -5.81
CA THR A 252 10.07 -13.38 -4.93
C THR A 252 10.51 -13.26 -3.47
N ASP A 253 11.79 -12.99 -3.22
CA ASP A 253 12.37 -12.88 -1.87
C ASP A 253 12.09 -11.52 -1.21
N TYR A 254 11.66 -10.51 -1.96
CA TYR A 254 11.44 -9.18 -1.41
C TYR A 254 10.17 -9.11 -0.55
N GLN A 255 10.19 -8.30 0.51
CA GLN A 255 9.14 -8.25 1.53
C GLN A 255 7.86 -7.48 1.13
N TRP A 256 7.90 -6.71 0.05
CA TRP A 256 6.77 -5.97 -0.52
C TRP A 256 5.95 -5.19 0.52
N PRO A 257 6.51 -4.20 1.23
CA PRO A 257 5.76 -3.41 2.21
C PRO A 257 4.56 -2.67 1.61
N GLY A 258 4.59 -2.34 0.32
CA GLY A 258 3.47 -1.78 -0.44
C GLY A 258 2.66 -2.82 -1.23
N ASN A 259 2.91 -4.12 -0.97
CA ASN A 259 2.19 -5.25 -1.55
C ASN A 259 2.11 -5.22 -3.09
N ILE A 260 0.96 -5.56 -3.66
CA ILE A 260 0.75 -5.64 -5.12
C ILE A 260 0.93 -4.28 -5.80
N ARG A 261 0.51 -3.19 -5.15
CA ARG A 261 0.67 -1.84 -5.71
C ARG A 261 2.15 -1.44 -5.86
N GLU A 262 2.99 -1.84 -4.91
CA GLU A 262 4.43 -1.61 -5.01
C GLU A 262 5.04 -2.48 -6.11
N LEU A 263 4.67 -3.77 -6.19
CA LEU A 263 5.11 -4.69 -7.23
C LEU A 263 4.76 -4.14 -8.62
N GLU A 264 3.51 -3.74 -8.86
CA GLU A 264 3.04 -3.12 -10.11
C GLU A 264 3.92 -1.92 -10.51
N ASN A 265 4.16 -0.98 -9.58
CA ASN A 265 4.98 0.20 -9.83
C ASN A 265 6.45 -0.14 -10.13
N VAL A 266 7.02 -1.16 -9.47
CA VAL A 266 8.39 -1.62 -9.72
C VAL A 266 8.50 -2.24 -11.11
N ILE A 267 7.54 -3.08 -11.48
CA ILE A 267 7.52 -3.73 -12.79
C ILE A 267 7.29 -2.71 -13.90
N GLU A 268 6.33 -1.80 -13.77
CA GLU A 268 6.09 -0.73 -14.76
C GLU A 268 7.37 0.08 -15.00
N ARG A 269 8.07 0.48 -13.94
CA ARG A 269 9.34 1.19 -14.04
C ARG A 269 10.43 0.35 -14.70
N ALA A 270 10.51 -0.94 -14.37
CA ALA A 270 11.47 -1.85 -14.99
C ALA A 270 11.23 -1.97 -16.50
N VAL A 271 9.97 -2.09 -16.95
CA VAL A 271 9.61 -2.10 -18.37
C VAL A 271 9.97 -0.78 -19.05
N ILE A 272 9.71 0.38 -18.41
CA ILE A 272 10.09 1.71 -18.96
C ILE A 272 11.61 1.77 -19.20
N LEU A 273 12.42 1.30 -18.26
CA LEU A 273 13.87 1.38 -18.30
C LEU A 273 14.52 0.31 -19.18
N SER A 274 13.84 -0.78 -19.49
CA SER A 274 14.35 -1.83 -20.37
C SER A 274 14.49 -1.33 -21.82
N ARG A 275 15.70 -1.49 -22.41
CA ARG A 275 16.04 -1.05 -23.78
C ARG A 275 15.92 -2.14 -24.83
N GLY A 276 15.60 -3.37 -24.42
CA GLY A 276 15.47 -4.55 -25.29
C GLY A 276 14.33 -5.43 -24.79
N SER A 277 14.32 -6.68 -25.24
CA SER A 277 13.27 -7.64 -24.92
C SER A 277 13.44 -8.36 -23.56
N VAL A 278 14.50 -8.07 -22.81
CA VAL A 278 14.77 -8.66 -21.50
C VAL A 278 14.45 -7.64 -20.40
N LEU A 279 13.60 -8.04 -19.45
CA LEU A 279 13.25 -7.21 -18.31
C LEU A 279 14.48 -7.01 -17.40
N ARG A 280 14.80 -5.76 -17.09
CA ARG A 280 15.86 -5.42 -16.12
C ARG A 280 15.26 -4.74 -14.91
N VAL A 281 15.22 -5.47 -13.80
CA VAL A 281 14.79 -4.93 -12.52
C VAL A 281 16.00 -4.33 -11.80
N PRO A 282 16.06 -3.01 -11.57
CA PRO A 282 17.17 -2.40 -10.86
C PRO A 282 17.23 -2.89 -9.41
N ARG A 283 18.34 -3.49 -8.97
CA ARG A 283 18.52 -3.95 -7.58
C ARG A 283 18.27 -2.85 -6.54
N ARG A 284 18.46 -1.58 -6.91
CA ARG A 284 18.19 -0.43 -6.03
C ARG A 284 16.71 -0.28 -5.69
N ASP A 285 15.82 -0.72 -6.57
CA ASP A 285 14.37 -0.64 -6.37
C ASP A 285 13.86 -1.72 -5.40
N LEU A 286 14.65 -2.81 -5.23
CA LEU A 286 14.42 -3.89 -4.28
C LEU A 286 15.24 -3.74 -2.98
N GLN A 287 16.16 -2.76 -2.90
CA GLN A 287 16.81 -2.42 -1.65
C GLN A 287 15.83 -1.62 -0.79
N SER A 288 15.38 -2.24 0.29
CA SER A 288 14.42 -1.64 1.24
C SER A 288 14.65 -0.15 1.45
N ARG A 289 13.73 0.66 0.97
CA ARG A 289 13.48 2.01 1.52
C ARG A 289 12.95 1.96 2.97
N VAL A 290 12.93 0.77 3.58
CA VAL A 290 12.49 0.51 4.97
C VAL A 290 13.37 1.21 6.01
N THR A 291 14.52 1.79 5.64
CA THR A 291 15.30 2.60 6.57
C THR A 291 14.84 4.05 6.72
N ALA A 292 13.78 4.48 6.04
CA ALA A 292 13.30 5.86 6.11
C ALA A 292 11.89 6.03 6.71
N GLY A 293 11.25 5.00 7.26
CA GLY A 293 9.89 5.24 7.66
C GLY A 293 9.14 4.24 8.52
N HIS A 294 9.80 3.40 9.34
CA HIS A 294 9.11 2.70 10.45
C HIS A 294 10.11 2.08 11.44
N SER A 295 11.09 2.84 11.90
CA SER A 295 11.36 2.79 13.32
C SER A 295 10.21 3.59 13.93
N GLY A 296 9.42 2.97 14.81
CA GLY A 296 8.53 3.72 15.66
C GLY A 296 9.34 4.87 16.25
N ALA A 297 9.16 6.05 15.74
CA ALA A 297 9.82 7.23 16.23
C ALA A 297 9.27 7.47 17.65
N LYS A 298 9.89 6.85 18.66
CA LYS A 298 10.22 7.64 19.84
C LYS A 298 10.74 8.93 19.24
N LEU A 299 10.07 10.03 19.53
CA LEU A 299 10.55 11.36 19.20
C LEU A 299 11.99 11.44 19.70
N GLU A 300 12.96 11.06 18.85
CA GLU A 300 14.37 11.16 19.19
C GLU A 300 14.66 12.65 19.24
N THR A 301 14.98 13.09 20.42
CA THR A 301 15.42 14.47 20.59
C THR A 301 16.71 14.67 19.79
N LEU A 302 17.01 15.91 19.38
CA LEU A 302 18.27 16.26 18.75
C LEU A 302 19.48 15.69 19.55
N ALA A 303 19.34 15.62 20.88
CA ALA A 303 20.31 15.04 21.80
C ALA A 303 20.48 13.52 21.63
N ASP A 304 19.42 12.79 21.28
CA ASP A 304 19.49 11.34 21.06
C ASP A 304 20.17 11.01 19.75
N VAL A 305 19.84 11.75 18.68
CA VAL A 305 20.49 11.62 17.37
C VAL A 305 21.98 11.99 17.46
N GLU A 306 22.31 13.06 18.17
CA GLU A 306 23.70 13.47 18.41
C GLU A 306 24.46 12.41 19.22
N ARG A 307 23.84 11.80 20.22
CA ARG A 307 24.42 10.72 21.04
C ARG A 307 24.76 9.50 20.19
N GLU A 308 23.84 9.07 19.33
CA GLU A 308 24.03 7.90 18.48
C GLU A 308 25.10 8.13 17.43
N HIS A 309 25.11 9.30 16.81
CA HIS A 309 26.13 9.66 15.83
C HIS A 309 27.54 9.71 16.45
N ILE A 310 27.67 10.36 17.62
CA ILE A 310 28.96 10.39 18.33
C ILE A 310 29.42 8.97 18.73
N ARG A 311 28.49 8.11 19.22
CA ARG A 311 28.83 6.71 19.55
C ARG A 311 29.27 5.90 18.34
N ALA A 312 28.65 6.07 17.20
CA ALA A 312 29.02 5.39 15.96
C ALA A 312 30.47 5.77 15.52
N VAL A 313 30.77 7.06 15.53
CA VAL A 313 32.10 7.54 15.18
C VAL A 313 33.18 7.08 16.19
N LEU A 314 32.86 7.07 17.49
CA LEU A 314 33.77 6.57 18.54
C LEU A 314 34.07 5.07 18.36
N LYS A 315 33.07 4.25 17.99
CA LYS A 315 33.29 2.83 17.68
C LYS A 315 34.20 2.65 16.46
N GLN A 316 33.97 3.40 15.39
CA GLN A 316 34.77 3.35 14.16
C GLN A 316 36.24 3.76 14.41
N THR A 317 36.49 4.73 15.30
CA THR A 317 37.83 5.21 15.66
C THR A 317 38.42 4.45 16.84
N ARG A 318 37.86 3.31 17.27
CA ARG A 318 38.27 2.51 18.42
C ARG A 318 38.48 3.36 19.68
N TRP A 319 37.62 4.35 19.90
CA TRP A 319 37.67 5.30 21.03
C TRP A 319 38.91 6.20 21.06
N VAL A 320 39.58 6.39 19.92
CA VAL A 320 40.67 7.37 19.78
C VAL A 320 40.01 8.75 19.55
N LEU A 321 40.17 9.66 20.53
CA LEU A 321 39.53 10.97 20.51
C LEU A 321 40.27 12.01 19.68
N SER A 322 41.64 11.94 19.65
CA SER A 322 42.49 12.97 19.05
C SER A 322 43.41 12.39 17.98
N GLY A 323 44.00 13.27 17.15
CA GLY A 323 44.83 12.94 16.01
C GLY A 323 44.10 13.00 14.66
N PRO A 324 44.82 12.90 13.52
CA PRO A 324 44.23 13.05 12.18
C PRO A 324 43.14 12.03 11.84
N GLY A 325 43.19 10.83 12.47
CA GLY A 325 42.19 9.78 12.35
C GLY A 325 41.25 9.66 13.54
N GLY A 326 41.31 10.56 14.52
CA GLY A 326 40.53 10.50 15.74
C GLY A 326 39.07 10.96 15.56
N ALA A 327 38.21 10.62 16.54
CA ALA A 327 36.81 10.93 16.50
C ALA A 327 36.50 12.45 16.40
N ALA A 328 37.28 13.28 17.06
CA ALA A 328 37.18 14.73 17.00
C ALA A 328 37.37 15.28 15.58
N ALA A 329 38.42 14.82 14.88
CA ALA A 329 38.69 15.22 13.51
C ALA A 329 37.55 14.76 12.55
N ARG A 330 37.05 13.53 12.70
CA ARG A 330 35.94 13.02 11.89
C ARG A 330 34.62 13.72 12.13
N LEU A 331 34.37 14.19 13.34
CA LEU A 331 33.19 14.95 13.72
C LEU A 331 33.32 16.46 13.45
N GLY A 332 34.43 16.91 12.86
CA GLY A 332 34.69 18.32 12.56
C GLY A 332 34.73 19.23 13.78
N MET A 333 35.20 18.72 14.95
CA MET A 333 35.20 19.48 16.19
C MET A 333 36.49 19.30 16.98
N ASN A 334 36.75 20.20 17.96
CA ASN A 334 37.91 20.09 18.82
C ASN A 334 37.73 18.99 19.86
N ARG A 335 38.83 18.37 20.31
CA ARG A 335 38.82 17.33 21.35
C ARG A 335 38.08 17.77 22.63
N SER A 336 38.27 19.01 23.08
CA SER A 336 37.62 19.55 24.27
C SER A 336 36.07 19.64 24.08
N THR A 337 35.63 20.06 22.90
CA THR A 337 34.23 20.12 22.54
C THR A 337 33.60 18.73 22.48
N LEU A 338 34.29 17.75 21.89
CA LEU A 338 33.82 16.36 21.86
C LEU A 338 33.71 15.80 23.27
N TYR A 339 34.72 16.01 24.13
CA TYR A 339 34.70 15.56 25.50
C TYR A 339 33.55 16.16 26.31
N PHE A 340 33.28 17.47 26.16
CA PHE A 340 32.17 18.13 26.81
C PHE A 340 30.80 17.55 26.34
N ARG A 341 30.64 17.34 25.04
CA ARG A 341 29.41 16.73 24.48
C ARG A 341 29.22 15.30 24.95
N MET A 342 30.29 14.48 24.96
CA MET A 342 30.22 13.13 25.51
C MET A 342 29.75 13.13 26.97
N LYS A 343 30.28 14.04 27.81
CA LYS A 343 29.86 14.18 29.22
C LYS A 343 28.42 14.60 29.33
N LYS A 344 27.99 15.58 28.54
CA LYS A 344 26.60 16.07 28.50
C LYS A 344 25.60 15.00 28.05
N LEU A 345 25.98 14.16 27.12
CA LEU A 345 25.15 13.10 26.53
C LEU A 345 25.30 11.75 27.26
N GLY A 346 26.07 11.66 28.33
CA GLY A 346 26.25 10.43 29.11
C GLY A 346 26.97 9.30 28.33
N ILE A 347 27.89 9.65 27.42
CA ILE A 347 28.65 8.68 26.63
C ILE A 347 29.91 8.29 27.40
N VAL A 348 29.95 7.07 27.89
CA VAL A 348 31.07 6.50 28.61
C VAL A 348 31.73 5.40 27.77
N ARG A 349 33.08 5.31 27.85
CA ARG A 349 33.84 4.21 27.19
C ARG A 349 33.48 2.90 27.90
N PRO A 350 33.04 1.85 27.17
CA PRO A 350 32.83 0.54 27.80
C PRO A 350 34.15 0.02 28.35
N CYS A 351 34.15 -0.42 29.61
CA CYS A 351 35.25 -1.19 30.17
C CYS A 351 35.23 -2.60 29.56
N PHE A 352 36.29 -2.96 28.85
CA PHE A 352 36.59 -4.33 28.44
C PHE A 352 37.55 -4.94 29.44
#